data_693857b23e46b337075c4fbf31066e66
#
_entry.id   693857b23e46b337075c4fbf31066e66
#
_cell.length_a   1.000
_cell.length_b   1.000
_cell.length_c   1.000
_cell.angle_alpha   90.00
_cell.angle_beta   90.00
_cell.angle_gamma   90.00
#
_symmetry.space_group_name_H-M   'P 1'
#
loop_
_entity.id
_entity.type
_entity.pdbx_description
1 polymer ?
#
loop_
_entity_poly.entity_id
_entity_poly.type
_entity_poly.pdbx_seq_one_letter_code
_entity_poly.pdbx_strand_id
1 'polypeptide(L)'
;MNYELRQACDYCTTDWSGGRTTQLYIYPEDGDYATRNFAVRISSATVETEESVFTPLPGVQRELMILEGTMTICHEGGSPKSMKPFCDVDSFSGDRETKSRGKVRDFNLMTQNGACGTLVFVET
;
A
#
# COMPACT_ATOMS: atom_id res chain seq x y z
N MET A 1 0.92 0.72 -25.61
CA MET A 1 0.68 0.56 -24.16
C MET A 1 -0.48 -0.39 -23.93
N ASN A 2 -0.26 -1.36 -23.09
CA ASN A 2 -1.31 -2.29 -22.70
C ASN A 2 -2.03 -1.77 -21.46
N TYR A 3 -3.34 -1.98 -21.43
CA TYR A 3 -4.07 -1.67 -20.23
C TYR A 3 -5.06 -2.79 -19.91
N GLU A 4 -5.32 -2.98 -18.65
CA GLU A 4 -6.21 -4.02 -18.15
C GLU A 4 -7.31 -3.40 -17.30
N LEU A 5 -8.53 -3.91 -17.46
CA LEU A 5 -9.68 -3.48 -16.69
C LEU A 5 -10.02 -4.55 -15.64
N ARG A 6 -10.12 -4.14 -14.39
CA ARG A 6 -10.50 -5.01 -13.27
C ARG A 6 -11.86 -4.60 -12.73
N GLN A 7 -12.67 -5.59 -12.46
CA GLN A 7 -13.98 -5.41 -11.85
C GLN A 7 -13.92 -5.78 -10.37
N ALA A 8 -14.90 -5.33 -9.60
CA ALA A 8 -14.96 -5.67 -8.16
C ALA A 8 -14.97 -7.19 -7.92
N CYS A 9 -15.50 -7.98 -8.83
CA CYS A 9 -15.51 -9.44 -8.71
C CYS A 9 -14.11 -10.06 -8.86
N ASP A 10 -13.14 -9.31 -9.39
CA ASP A 10 -11.75 -9.76 -9.50
C ASP A 10 -10.94 -9.46 -8.25
N TYR A 11 -11.52 -8.73 -7.30
CA TYR A 11 -10.82 -8.32 -6.09
C TYR A 11 -10.79 -9.43 -5.06
N CYS A 12 -9.68 -9.50 -4.30
CA CYS A 12 -9.50 -10.48 -3.24
C CYS A 12 -9.24 -9.75 -1.92
N THR A 13 -10.09 -9.99 -0.92
CA THR A 13 -9.96 -9.38 0.40
C THR A 13 -9.45 -10.40 1.40
N THR A 14 -8.44 -10.01 2.17
CA THR A 14 -7.87 -10.82 3.24
C THR A 14 -7.81 -10.02 4.54
N ASP A 15 -7.91 -10.73 5.66
CA ASP A 15 -7.75 -10.11 6.98
C ASP A 15 -6.28 -10.15 7.39
N TRP A 16 -5.85 -9.12 8.13
CA TRP A 16 -4.54 -9.07 8.76
C TRP A 16 -4.71 -8.54 10.19
N SER A 17 -3.64 -8.57 11.00
CA SER A 17 -3.75 -8.27 12.43
C SER A 17 -4.27 -6.84 12.73
N GLY A 18 -4.10 -5.91 11.80
CA GLY A 18 -4.52 -4.52 11.97
C GLY A 18 -5.74 -4.11 11.18
N GLY A 19 -6.35 -5.00 10.40
CA GLY A 19 -7.51 -4.67 9.56
C GLY A 19 -7.70 -5.61 8.38
N ARG A 20 -8.07 -5.04 7.23
CA ARG A 20 -8.31 -5.80 5.99
C ARG A 20 -7.60 -5.19 4.83
N THR A 21 -7.18 -6.04 3.89
CA THR A 21 -6.58 -5.60 2.62
C THR A 21 -7.34 -6.20 1.47
N THR A 22 -7.72 -5.36 0.51
CA THR A 22 -8.33 -5.79 -0.75
C THR A 22 -7.31 -5.63 -1.86
N GLN A 23 -6.92 -6.73 -2.49
CA GLN A 23 -6.05 -6.71 -3.65
C GLN A 23 -6.85 -6.31 -4.88
N LEU A 24 -6.47 -5.23 -5.52
CA LEU A 24 -7.16 -4.69 -6.69
C LEU A 24 -6.50 -5.13 -7.98
N TYR A 25 -5.18 -5.36 -7.94
CA TYR A 25 -4.41 -5.76 -9.12
C TYR A 25 -3.11 -6.41 -8.67
N ILE A 26 -2.68 -7.42 -9.40
CA ILE A 26 -1.35 -8.01 -9.24
C ILE A 26 -0.81 -8.41 -10.62
N TYR A 27 0.47 -8.18 -10.85
CA TYR A 27 1.14 -8.55 -12.10
C TYR A 27 2.45 -9.27 -11.78
N PRO A 28 2.75 -10.41 -12.35
CA PRO A 28 1.93 -11.17 -13.31
C PRO A 28 0.60 -11.64 -12.72
N GLU A 29 -0.34 -11.99 -13.59
CA GLU A 29 -1.69 -12.39 -13.18
C GLU A 29 -1.69 -13.59 -12.22
N ASP A 30 -0.74 -14.50 -12.36
CA ASP A 30 -0.55 -15.65 -11.47
C ASP A 30 0.33 -15.33 -10.25
N GLY A 31 0.62 -14.06 -10.01
CA GLY A 31 1.43 -13.62 -8.90
C GLY A 31 0.79 -13.92 -7.54
N ASP A 32 1.61 -13.93 -6.51
CA ASP A 32 1.17 -14.23 -5.15
C ASP A 32 1.90 -13.32 -4.15
N TYR A 33 1.12 -12.55 -3.40
CA TYR A 33 1.66 -11.66 -2.38
C TYR A 33 2.36 -12.45 -1.26
N ALA A 34 1.77 -13.57 -0.82
CA ALA A 34 2.31 -14.33 0.31
C ALA A 34 3.73 -14.82 0.06
N THR A 35 4.05 -15.19 -1.17
CA THR A 35 5.40 -15.61 -1.56
C THR A 35 6.24 -14.49 -2.13
N ARG A 36 5.69 -13.27 -2.20
CA ARG A 36 6.32 -12.09 -2.81
C ARG A 36 6.62 -12.27 -4.30
N ASN A 37 5.84 -13.10 -4.97
CA ASN A 37 6.01 -13.37 -6.40
C ASN A 37 5.11 -12.42 -7.20
N PHE A 38 5.57 -11.17 -7.39
CA PHE A 38 4.89 -10.18 -8.21
C PHE A 38 5.88 -9.09 -8.63
N ALA A 39 5.54 -8.36 -9.68
CA ALA A 39 6.27 -7.17 -10.10
C ALA A 39 5.52 -5.90 -9.67
N VAL A 40 4.18 -5.93 -9.74
CA VAL A 40 3.31 -4.81 -9.36
C VAL A 40 2.13 -5.35 -8.57
N ARG A 41 1.80 -4.68 -7.47
CA ARG A 41 0.59 -4.97 -6.71
C ARG A 41 -0.07 -3.67 -6.29
N ILE A 42 -1.38 -3.59 -6.52
CA ILE A 42 -2.20 -2.46 -6.09
C ILE A 42 -3.23 -3.00 -5.10
N SER A 43 -3.33 -2.36 -3.96
CA SER A 43 -4.27 -2.78 -2.92
C SER A 43 -4.82 -1.59 -2.15
N SER A 44 -5.96 -1.80 -1.51
CA SER A 44 -6.53 -0.86 -0.55
C SER A 44 -6.67 -1.59 0.77
N ALA A 45 -6.31 -0.94 1.86
CA ALA A 45 -6.37 -1.55 3.18
C ALA A 45 -7.08 -0.65 4.17
N THR A 46 -7.73 -1.27 5.16
CA THR A 46 -8.19 -0.58 6.35
C THR A 46 -7.21 -0.85 7.46
N VAL A 47 -6.88 0.20 8.24
CA VAL A 47 -6.12 0.08 9.47
C VAL A 47 -7.11 0.35 10.59
N GLU A 48 -7.45 -0.67 11.36
CA GLU A 48 -8.53 -0.63 12.34
C GLU A 48 -8.00 -0.56 13.78
N THR A 49 -6.69 -0.50 13.96
CA THR A 49 -6.03 -0.34 15.25
C THR A 49 -5.38 1.04 15.35
N GLU A 50 -5.28 1.57 16.57
CA GLU A 50 -4.64 2.88 16.79
C GLU A 50 -3.17 2.89 16.38
N GLU A 51 -2.47 1.79 16.60
CA GLU A 51 -1.08 1.65 16.23
C GLU A 51 -0.91 0.42 15.34
N SER A 52 -0.02 0.51 14.36
CA SER A 52 0.25 -0.56 13.43
C SER A 52 1.73 -0.61 13.07
N VAL A 53 2.24 -1.82 12.89
CA VAL A 53 3.59 -2.06 12.36
C VAL A 53 3.41 -2.67 10.97
N PHE A 54 4.03 -2.04 9.97
CA PHE A 54 3.92 -2.52 8.61
C PHE A 54 4.78 -3.76 8.41
N THR A 55 4.28 -4.73 7.63
CA THR A 55 5.05 -5.91 7.28
C THR A 55 6.31 -5.52 6.51
N PRO A 56 7.50 -5.96 6.93
CA PRO A 56 8.71 -5.74 6.15
C PRO A 56 8.62 -6.45 4.79
N LEU A 57 8.98 -5.74 3.74
CA LEU A 57 8.94 -6.26 2.37
C LEU A 57 10.25 -5.91 1.67
N PRO A 58 11.34 -6.67 1.97
CA PRO A 58 12.63 -6.40 1.35
C PRO A 58 12.58 -6.43 -0.17
N GLY A 59 13.21 -5.45 -0.81
CA GLY A 59 13.25 -5.35 -2.26
C GLY A 59 12.00 -4.76 -2.90
N VAL A 60 11.00 -4.42 -2.10
CA VAL A 60 9.74 -3.83 -2.61
C VAL A 60 9.74 -2.34 -2.37
N GLN A 61 9.51 -1.56 -3.42
CA GLN A 61 9.27 -0.13 -3.32
C GLN A 61 7.78 0.08 -3.10
N ARG A 62 7.43 0.95 -2.16
CA ARG A 62 6.04 1.16 -1.75
C ARG A 62 5.66 2.63 -1.87
N GLU A 63 4.41 2.86 -2.32
CA GLU A 63 3.77 4.18 -2.26
C GLU A 63 2.44 4.04 -1.56
N LEU A 64 2.16 4.97 -0.66
CA LEU A 64 0.98 4.94 0.20
C LEU A 64 0.24 6.27 0.13
N MET A 65 -1.06 6.19 -0.08
CA MET A 65 -1.96 7.34 -0.09
C MET A 65 -3.11 7.05 0.88
N ILE A 66 -3.60 8.08 1.56
CA ILE A 66 -4.73 7.94 2.49
C ILE A 66 -6.01 8.31 1.76
N LEU A 67 -7.03 7.47 1.91
CA LEU A 67 -8.37 7.70 1.34
C LEU A 67 -9.35 8.22 2.37
N GLU A 68 -9.25 7.72 3.61
CA GLU A 68 -10.12 8.14 4.72
C GLU A 68 -9.31 8.16 6.01
N GLY A 69 -9.59 9.11 6.89
CA GLY A 69 -8.92 9.23 8.18
C GLY A 69 -7.61 9.99 8.08
N THR A 70 -6.90 10.07 9.20
CA THR A 70 -5.61 10.76 9.28
C THR A 70 -4.63 9.82 9.97
N MET A 71 -3.40 9.78 9.46
CA MET A 71 -2.39 8.88 9.98
C MET A 71 -1.07 9.60 10.16
N THR A 72 -0.35 9.25 11.22
CA THR A 72 1.05 9.61 11.37
C THR A 72 1.88 8.38 11.05
N ILE A 73 2.80 8.49 10.10
CA ILE A 73 3.67 7.40 9.68
C ILE A 73 5.11 7.74 10.03
N CYS A 74 5.86 6.75 10.50
CA CYS A 74 7.25 6.92 10.88
C CYS A 74 8.07 5.76 10.36
N HIS A 75 9.09 6.08 9.57
CA HIS A 75 10.06 5.10 9.07
C HIS A 75 11.31 5.14 9.96
N GLU A 76 11.95 3.98 10.12
CA GLU A 76 13.18 3.87 10.90
C GLU A 76 14.20 4.92 10.45
N GLY A 77 14.72 5.68 11.41
CA GLY A 77 15.69 6.74 11.13
C GLY A 77 15.10 8.04 10.61
N GLY A 78 13.78 8.10 10.45
CA GLY A 78 13.11 9.30 9.95
C GLY A 78 12.25 9.96 11.02
N SER A 79 11.71 11.13 10.68
CA SER A 79 10.78 11.87 11.52
C SER A 79 9.35 11.46 11.23
N PRO A 80 8.44 11.50 12.23
CA PRO A 80 7.03 11.24 11.99
C PRO A 80 6.45 12.21 10.96
N LYS A 81 5.58 11.71 10.10
CA LYS A 81 4.95 12.46 9.03
C LYS A 81 3.44 12.30 9.13
N SER A 82 2.73 13.42 9.14
CA SER A 82 1.26 13.40 9.13
C SER A 82 0.75 13.25 7.70
N MET A 83 -0.20 12.35 7.50
CA MET A 83 -0.79 12.08 6.20
C MET A 83 -2.29 12.30 6.23
N LYS A 84 -2.79 13.03 5.24
CA LYS A 84 -4.20 13.38 5.10
C LYS A 84 -4.76 12.80 3.82
N PRO A 85 -6.10 12.57 3.76
CA PRO A 85 -6.73 12.03 2.57
C PRO A 85 -6.47 12.88 1.32
N PHE A 86 -6.13 12.20 0.22
CA PHE A 86 -5.98 12.78 -1.11
C PHE A 86 -5.01 13.94 -1.18
N CYS A 87 -4.03 13.96 -0.29
CA CYS A 87 -3.12 15.09 -0.18
C CYS A 87 -1.67 14.63 -0.20
N ASP A 88 -1.33 13.64 0.61
CA ASP A 88 0.04 13.19 0.78
C ASP A 88 0.24 11.81 0.16
N VAL A 89 1.40 11.63 -0.49
CA VAL A 89 1.87 10.31 -0.93
C VAL A 89 3.20 10.06 -0.25
N ASP A 90 3.32 8.92 0.44
CA ASP A 90 4.55 8.51 1.08
C ASP A 90 5.21 7.42 0.25
N SER A 91 6.43 7.67 -0.19
CA SER A 91 7.20 6.74 -1.01
C SER A 91 8.36 6.21 -0.19
N PHE A 92 8.46 4.89 -0.03
CA PHE A 92 9.47 4.30 0.84
C PHE A 92 9.81 2.88 0.43
N SER A 93 11.02 2.45 0.83
CA SER A 93 11.44 1.06 0.65
C SER A 93 10.79 0.17 1.71
N GLY A 94 10.32 -0.99 1.30
CA GLY A 94 9.79 -2.00 2.22
C GLY A 94 10.84 -2.59 3.15
N ASP A 95 12.13 -2.32 2.91
CA ASP A 95 13.21 -2.73 3.80
C ASP A 95 13.19 -1.98 5.13
N ARG A 96 12.64 -0.76 5.15
CA ARG A 96 12.64 0.08 6.35
C ARG A 96 11.52 -0.35 7.29
N GLU A 97 11.83 -0.41 8.57
CA GLU A 97 10.80 -0.60 9.59
C GLU A 97 9.88 0.62 9.59
N THR A 98 8.58 0.37 9.51
CA THR A 98 7.58 1.43 9.41
C THR A 98 6.48 1.20 10.42
N LYS A 99 6.14 2.24 11.17
CA LYS A 99 5.07 2.23 12.15
C LYS A 99 4.10 3.36 11.84
N SER A 100 2.84 3.15 12.17
CA SER A 100 1.83 4.18 11.98
C SER A 100 0.92 4.29 13.20
N ARG A 101 0.29 5.46 13.32
CA ARG A 101 -0.73 5.74 14.33
C ARG A 101 -1.90 6.40 13.65
N GLY A 102 -3.10 5.91 13.94
CA GLY A 102 -4.35 6.40 13.38
C GLY A 102 -5.06 5.34 12.58
N LYS A 103 -6.40 5.38 12.63
CA LYS A 103 -7.26 4.46 11.88
C LYS A 103 -7.58 5.08 10.54
N VAL A 104 -7.31 4.37 9.46
CA VAL A 104 -7.44 4.90 8.11
C VAL A 104 -7.91 3.83 7.14
N ARG A 105 -8.32 4.29 5.96
CA ARG A 105 -8.36 3.50 4.75
C ARG A 105 -7.28 4.06 3.83
N ASP A 106 -6.44 3.20 3.30
CA ASP A 106 -5.33 3.60 2.45
C ASP A 106 -5.40 2.97 1.07
N PHE A 107 -4.51 3.43 0.21
CA PHE A 107 -4.30 2.91 -1.13
C PHE A 107 -2.81 2.69 -1.31
N ASN A 108 -2.42 1.49 -1.73
CA ASN A 108 -1.02 1.06 -1.80
C ASN A 108 -0.62 0.66 -3.21
N LEU A 109 0.56 1.08 -3.61
CA LEU A 109 1.26 0.57 -4.79
C LEU A 109 2.57 -0.06 -4.33
N MET A 110 2.79 -1.31 -4.72
CA MET A 110 4.04 -2.03 -4.46
C MET A 110 4.67 -2.45 -5.77
N THR A 111 5.97 -2.21 -5.92
CA THR A 111 6.71 -2.58 -7.14
C THR A 111 8.04 -3.23 -6.76
N GLN A 112 8.49 -4.18 -7.59
CA GLN A 112 9.79 -4.84 -7.44
C GLN A 112 10.21 -5.46 -8.77
N ASN A 113 11.39 -6.09 -8.80
CA ASN A 113 11.90 -6.83 -9.97
C ASN A 113 11.98 -5.95 -11.22
N GLY A 114 12.43 -4.69 -11.04
CA GLY A 114 12.61 -3.77 -12.17
C GLY A 114 11.37 -2.97 -12.53
N ALA A 115 10.22 -3.28 -11.94
CA ALA A 115 9.03 -2.46 -12.15
C ALA A 115 9.10 -1.19 -11.30
N CYS A 116 8.47 -0.13 -11.75
CA CYS A 116 8.36 1.11 -10.99
C CYS A 116 7.02 1.78 -11.29
N GLY A 117 6.59 2.63 -10.37
CA GLY A 117 5.35 3.36 -10.51
C GLY A 117 5.18 4.39 -9.41
N THR A 118 4.22 5.27 -9.60
CA THR A 118 3.89 6.30 -8.62
C THR A 118 2.38 6.43 -8.48
N LEU A 119 1.96 6.88 -7.29
CA LEU A 119 0.58 7.26 -7.03
C LEU A 119 0.47 8.77 -7.16
N VAL A 120 -0.57 9.23 -7.83
CA VAL A 120 -0.89 10.65 -7.90
C VAL A 120 -2.37 10.82 -7.62
N PHE A 121 -2.71 11.94 -6.99
CA PHE A 121 -4.10 12.32 -6.81
C PHE A 121 -4.54 13.13 -8.01
N VAL A 122 -5.66 12.71 -8.61
CA VAL A 122 -6.24 13.43 -9.74
C VAL A 122 -7.56 14.04 -9.30
N GLU A 123 -7.63 15.35 -9.34
CA GLU A 123 -8.83 16.10 -9.03
C GLU A 123 -9.68 16.21 -10.29
N THR A 124 -10.98 15.89 -10.16
CA THR A 124 -11.91 15.93 -11.29
C THR A 124 -13.01 16.97 -11.08
#